data_8edb1fecf2fef1141f8f3adbea0f78e8
#
_entry.id   8edb1fecf2fef1141f8f3adbea0f78e8
#
_cell.length_a   1.000
_cell.length_b   1.000
_cell.length_c   1.000
_cell.angle_alpha   90.00
_cell.angle_beta   90.00
_cell.angle_gamma   90.00
#
_symmetry.space_group_name_H-M   'P 1'
#
loop_
_entity.id
_entity.type
_entity.pdbx_description
1 polymer ?
#
loop_
_entity_poly.entity_id
_entity_poly.type
_entity_poly.pdbx_seq_one_letter_code
_entity_poly.pdbx_strand_id
1 'polypeptide(L)'
;MITEKLKATDTVSSGLTCNTKTGEDAKATGLFEIKCHDKDGNLKWEAQSKNLVVNVGLQYMAGTALDGATARVTAWFLGLYGAASSNNPAAADTMTSHAGWTEVVAYSNVTRVAATFAVATTANPSVVTNTASPAVFNINGTTTVGGAFLTSGSAKSGTAGTLFSAADFGSPGDRSVVNSDTLSVTYTFSLAA
;
A
#
# COMPACT_ATOMS: atom_id res chain seq x y z
N MET A 1 -55.98 32.90 -50.25
CA MET A 1 -55.36 33.46 -49.05
C MET A 1 -54.84 32.29 -48.21
N ILE A 2 -53.53 31.98 -48.32
CA ILE A 2 -52.88 30.88 -47.64
C ILE A 2 -52.20 31.48 -46.42
N THR A 3 -52.63 31.11 -45.22
CA THR A 3 -52.04 31.55 -43.95
C THR A 3 -51.01 30.51 -43.54
N GLU A 4 -49.71 30.79 -43.76
CA GLU A 4 -48.64 30.01 -43.17
C GLU A 4 -48.54 30.30 -41.67
N LYS A 5 -48.70 29.25 -40.84
CA LYS A 5 -48.39 29.27 -39.43
C LYS A 5 -46.92 28.84 -39.27
N LEU A 6 -46.04 29.80 -39.04
CA LEU A 6 -44.70 29.57 -38.54
C LEU A 6 -44.80 29.04 -37.10
N LYS A 7 -44.45 27.76 -36.90
CA LYS A 7 -44.16 27.21 -35.59
C LYS A 7 -42.64 27.36 -35.37
N ALA A 8 -42.25 28.42 -34.71
CA ALA A 8 -40.92 28.51 -34.11
C ALA A 8 -40.94 27.74 -32.78
N THR A 9 -40.42 26.52 -32.77
CA THR A 9 -40.04 25.83 -31.55
C THR A 9 -38.59 26.12 -31.32
N ASP A 10 -38.29 27.21 -30.63
CA ASP A 10 -36.97 27.51 -30.13
C ASP A 10 -36.77 26.74 -28.83
N THR A 11 -36.12 25.59 -28.88
CA THR A 11 -35.66 24.85 -27.67
C THR A 11 -34.30 25.40 -27.28
N VAL A 12 -34.28 26.43 -26.49
CA VAL A 12 -33.06 26.84 -25.77
C VAL A 12 -32.78 25.79 -24.71
N SER A 13 -31.99 24.78 -25.03
CA SER A 13 -31.39 23.94 -24.02
C SER A 13 -30.18 24.68 -23.45
N SER A 14 -30.37 25.48 -22.41
CA SER A 14 -29.29 25.96 -21.58
C SER A 14 -28.76 24.75 -20.79
N GLY A 15 -27.82 24.06 -21.39
CA GLY A 15 -26.99 23.09 -20.68
C GLY A 15 -26.09 23.86 -19.75
N LEU A 16 -26.51 24.08 -18.51
CA LEU A 16 -25.63 24.50 -17.44
C LEU A 16 -24.72 23.32 -17.13
N THR A 17 -23.62 23.20 -17.86
CA THR A 17 -22.52 22.31 -17.47
C THR A 17 -21.81 22.97 -16.30
N CYS A 18 -22.27 22.69 -15.09
CA CYS A 18 -21.55 23.00 -13.87
C CYS A 18 -20.31 22.07 -13.82
N ASN A 19 -19.27 22.42 -14.56
CA ASN A 19 -17.99 21.72 -14.49
C ASN A 19 -17.12 22.36 -13.39
N THR A 20 -17.68 22.42 -12.18
CA THR A 20 -16.92 22.78 -11.00
C THR A 20 -16.48 21.52 -10.29
N LYS A 21 -15.45 20.85 -10.80
CA LYS A 21 -14.56 20.11 -9.92
C LYS A 21 -13.75 21.16 -9.14
N THR A 22 -14.39 21.79 -8.18
CA THR A 22 -13.74 22.64 -7.17
C THR A 22 -13.48 21.82 -5.89
N GLY A 23 -13.21 20.53 -6.02
CA GLY A 23 -12.76 19.67 -4.96
C GLY A 23 -11.35 19.21 -5.26
N GLU A 24 -10.38 19.55 -4.43
CA GLU A 24 -9.09 18.90 -4.41
C GLU A 24 -9.31 17.52 -3.78
N ASP A 25 -9.22 16.47 -4.58
CA ASP A 25 -9.30 15.09 -4.10
C ASP A 25 -7.90 14.65 -3.66
N ALA A 26 -7.62 14.68 -2.36
CA ALA A 26 -6.38 14.13 -1.84
C ALA A 26 -6.35 12.61 -2.08
N LYS A 27 -5.36 12.13 -2.83
CA LYS A 27 -5.20 10.73 -3.18
C LYS A 27 -3.94 10.14 -2.54
N ALA A 28 -4.15 9.21 -1.61
CA ALA A 28 -3.09 8.40 -1.02
C ALA A 28 -2.90 7.12 -1.83
N THR A 29 -1.70 6.87 -2.31
CA THR A 29 -1.33 5.65 -3.05
C THR A 29 -0.02 5.10 -2.54
N GLY A 30 0.21 3.81 -2.70
CA GLY A 30 1.49 3.20 -2.40
C GLY A 30 1.79 2.04 -3.34
N LEU A 31 3.07 1.72 -3.43
CA LEU A 31 3.60 0.65 -4.25
C LEU A 31 4.61 -0.14 -3.41
N PHE A 32 4.41 -1.45 -3.33
CA PHE A 32 5.42 -2.39 -2.87
C PHE A 32 6.15 -2.95 -4.09
N GLU A 33 7.47 -2.97 -4.03
CA GLU A 33 8.34 -3.65 -5.00
C GLU A 33 9.21 -4.63 -4.24
N ILE A 34 9.23 -5.88 -4.68
CA ILE A 34 9.94 -6.96 -4.01
C ILE A 34 10.80 -7.68 -5.03
N LYS A 35 12.05 -7.95 -4.63
CA LYS A 35 12.99 -8.73 -5.43
C LYS A 35 13.49 -9.88 -4.58
N CYS A 36 13.40 -11.09 -5.13
CA CYS A 36 13.94 -12.29 -4.52
C CYS A 36 15.24 -12.70 -5.23
N HIS A 37 16.29 -12.89 -4.45
CA HIS A 37 17.57 -13.41 -4.93
C HIS A 37 17.82 -14.77 -4.27
N ASP A 38 18.46 -15.67 -4.99
CA ASP A 38 18.93 -16.93 -4.45
C ASP A 38 20.18 -16.76 -3.57
N LYS A 39 20.69 -17.86 -3.02
CA LYS A 39 21.89 -17.88 -2.18
C LYS A 39 23.16 -17.38 -2.89
N ASP A 40 23.19 -17.38 -4.22
CA ASP A 40 24.31 -16.96 -5.05
C ASP A 40 24.15 -15.50 -5.53
N GLY A 41 23.05 -14.83 -5.14
CA GLY A 41 22.74 -13.45 -5.49
C GLY A 41 22.06 -13.28 -6.84
N ASN A 42 21.64 -14.36 -7.52
CA ASN A 42 20.91 -14.26 -8.77
C ASN A 42 19.45 -13.92 -8.53
N LEU A 43 18.89 -13.04 -9.35
CA LEU A 43 17.46 -12.70 -9.29
C LEU A 43 16.63 -13.92 -9.69
N LYS A 44 15.76 -14.38 -8.76
CA LYS A 44 14.80 -15.46 -9.00
C LYS A 44 13.48 -14.95 -9.56
N TRP A 45 12.99 -13.90 -8.96
CA TRP A 45 11.75 -13.23 -9.36
C TRP A 45 11.65 -11.82 -8.76
N GLU A 46 10.81 -11.01 -9.36
CA GLU A 46 10.41 -9.73 -8.83
C GLU A 46 8.89 -9.57 -8.92
N ALA A 47 8.32 -8.73 -8.07
CA ALA A 47 6.91 -8.41 -8.05
C ALA A 47 6.70 -6.96 -7.66
N GLN A 48 5.67 -6.35 -8.23
CA GLN A 48 5.18 -5.03 -7.85
C GLN A 48 3.70 -5.13 -7.53
N SER A 49 3.27 -4.45 -6.50
CA SER A 49 1.85 -4.39 -6.15
C SER A 49 1.45 -3.04 -5.57
N LYS A 50 0.34 -2.52 -6.10
CA LYS A 50 -0.30 -1.35 -5.50
C LYS A 50 -0.88 -1.75 -4.15
N ASN A 51 -0.64 -0.93 -3.14
CA ASN A 51 -1.17 -1.19 -1.81
C ASN A 51 -2.60 -0.71 -1.65
N LEU A 52 -3.25 -1.28 -0.66
CA LEU A 52 -4.42 -0.72 -0.01
C LEU A 52 -3.96 -0.02 1.28
N VAL A 53 -4.15 1.30 1.37
CA VAL A 53 -4.06 2.01 2.66
C VAL A 53 -5.33 1.68 3.43
N VAL A 54 -5.17 0.97 4.54
CA VAL A 54 -6.32 0.51 5.33
C VAL A 54 -6.94 1.65 6.15
N ASN A 55 -8.18 1.48 6.64
CA ASN A 55 -8.91 2.53 7.35
C ASN A 55 -8.13 3.10 8.55
N VAL A 56 -7.46 2.25 9.34
CA VAL A 56 -6.63 2.72 10.46
C VAL A 56 -5.37 3.45 9.99
N GLY A 57 -4.87 3.16 8.81
CA GLY A 57 -3.78 3.91 8.16
C GLY A 57 -4.24 5.30 7.71
N LEU A 58 -5.43 5.41 7.12
CA LEU A 58 -6.05 6.70 6.76
C LEU A 58 -6.33 7.54 8.01
N GLN A 59 -6.90 6.92 9.07
CA GLN A 59 -7.12 7.57 10.35
C GLN A 59 -5.82 8.11 10.95
N TYR A 60 -4.74 7.29 10.92
CA TYR A 60 -3.43 7.70 11.40
C TYR A 60 -2.91 8.93 10.67
N MET A 61 -3.00 8.97 9.33
CA MET A 61 -2.56 10.12 8.54
C MET A 61 -3.33 11.39 8.90
N ALA A 62 -4.67 11.32 8.93
CA ALA A 62 -5.52 12.46 9.26
C ALA A 62 -5.26 12.95 10.70
N GLY A 63 -5.18 12.02 11.64
CA GLY A 63 -4.94 12.34 13.04
C GLY A 63 -3.58 12.99 13.27
N THR A 64 -2.51 12.40 12.73
CA THR A 64 -1.15 12.96 12.90
C THR A 64 -1.00 14.34 12.27
N ALA A 65 -1.76 14.62 11.19
CA ALA A 65 -1.70 15.90 10.50
C ALA A 65 -2.54 16.99 11.21
N LEU A 66 -3.70 16.65 11.80
CA LEU A 66 -4.72 17.64 12.14
C LEU A 66 -5.22 17.59 13.59
N ASP A 67 -5.35 16.41 14.24
CA ASP A 67 -6.03 16.32 15.54
C ASP A 67 -5.13 16.67 16.74
N GLY A 68 -3.80 16.69 16.56
CA GLY A 68 -2.84 16.99 17.62
C GLY A 68 -2.79 15.95 18.76
N ALA A 69 -3.67 14.95 18.74
CA ALA A 69 -3.75 13.90 19.75
C ALA A 69 -3.09 12.59 19.30
N THR A 70 -3.07 12.34 17.98
CA THR A 70 -2.46 11.15 17.39
C THR A 70 -0.93 11.27 17.42
N ALA A 71 -0.28 10.47 18.26
CA ALA A 71 1.18 10.47 18.37
C ALA A 71 1.84 10.02 17.07
N ARG A 72 2.87 10.75 16.65
CA ARG A 72 3.66 10.38 15.48
C ARG A 72 4.39 9.06 15.72
N VAL A 73 4.21 8.09 14.84
CA VAL A 73 5.02 6.88 14.77
C VAL A 73 6.44 7.24 14.35
N THR A 74 7.43 6.83 15.13
CA THR A 74 8.85 7.15 14.86
C THR A 74 9.58 6.06 14.10
N ALA A 75 9.03 4.84 14.04
CA ALA A 75 9.60 3.72 13.32
C ALA A 75 8.50 2.89 12.64
N TRP A 76 8.70 2.62 11.37
CA TRP A 76 7.85 1.75 10.57
C TRP A 76 8.58 0.47 10.23
N PHE A 77 7.84 -0.62 10.09
CA PHE A 77 8.36 -1.95 9.82
C PHE A 77 7.61 -2.59 8.67
N LEU A 78 8.34 -3.27 7.82
CA LEU A 78 7.79 -4.11 6.76
C LEU A 78 7.69 -5.54 7.25
N GLY A 79 6.57 -6.18 6.93
CA GLY A 79 6.33 -7.60 7.13
C GLY A 79 5.92 -8.26 5.81
N LEU A 80 6.03 -9.57 5.77
CA LEU A 80 5.59 -10.41 4.66
C LEU A 80 4.38 -11.21 5.12
N TYR A 81 3.41 -11.44 4.23
CA TYR A 81 2.34 -12.36 4.54
C TYR A 81 2.31 -13.55 3.57
N GLY A 82 1.83 -14.68 4.06
CA GLY A 82 1.74 -15.91 3.29
C GLY A 82 0.46 -15.98 2.47
N ALA A 83 0.46 -16.93 1.56
CA ALA A 83 -0.69 -17.34 0.81
C ALA A 83 -1.80 -17.78 1.75
N ALA A 84 -2.69 -16.90 2.09
CA ALA A 84 -4.00 -17.31 2.55
C ALA A 84 -4.86 -17.38 1.29
N SER A 85 -5.21 -18.57 0.90
CA SER A 85 -6.08 -18.84 -0.23
C SER A 85 -7.20 -17.79 -0.31
N SER A 86 -7.21 -16.97 -1.33
CA SER A 86 -8.30 -16.10 -1.79
C SER A 86 -8.67 -14.84 -0.98
N ASN A 87 -8.03 -14.52 0.11
CA ASN A 87 -8.39 -13.35 0.90
C ASN A 87 -7.31 -12.28 0.81
N ASN A 88 -7.52 -11.31 -0.03
CA ASN A 88 -6.67 -10.14 -0.16
C ASN A 88 -6.83 -9.23 1.07
N PRO A 89 -5.85 -8.35 1.34
CA PRO A 89 -6.00 -7.32 2.36
C PRO A 89 -7.29 -6.53 2.18
N ALA A 90 -8.01 -6.31 3.29
CA ALA A 90 -9.28 -5.59 3.32
C ALA A 90 -9.09 -4.20 3.98
N ALA A 91 -9.92 -3.23 3.57
CA ALA A 91 -9.85 -1.87 4.12
C ALA A 91 -10.07 -1.82 5.65
N ALA A 92 -10.82 -2.78 6.19
CA ALA A 92 -11.08 -2.88 7.63
C ALA A 92 -9.98 -3.61 8.42
N ASP A 93 -8.93 -4.11 7.77
CA ASP A 93 -7.86 -4.84 8.45
C ASP A 93 -7.10 -3.95 9.43
N THR A 94 -6.71 -4.57 10.54
CA THR A 94 -5.85 -4.01 11.57
C THR A 94 -4.78 -5.03 11.94
N MET A 95 -3.77 -4.64 12.72
CA MET A 95 -2.80 -5.64 13.24
C MET A 95 -3.43 -6.69 14.16
N THR A 96 -4.58 -6.38 14.76
CA THR A 96 -5.31 -7.30 15.66
C THR A 96 -6.27 -8.21 14.89
N SER A 97 -6.79 -7.76 13.76
CA SER A 97 -7.80 -8.46 12.96
C SER A 97 -7.53 -8.29 11.47
N HIS A 98 -7.06 -9.33 10.83
CA HIS A 98 -6.78 -9.43 9.41
C HIS A 98 -7.07 -10.87 8.96
N ALA A 99 -8.35 -11.23 8.94
CA ALA A 99 -8.82 -12.60 8.76
C ALA A 99 -8.42 -13.25 7.43
N GLY A 100 -7.95 -12.45 6.47
CA GLY A 100 -7.65 -12.90 5.12
C GLY A 100 -6.20 -13.32 4.88
N TRP A 101 -5.28 -13.08 5.82
CA TRP A 101 -3.86 -13.35 5.60
C TRP A 101 -3.12 -13.65 6.91
N THR A 102 -2.02 -14.38 6.78
CA THR A 102 -1.16 -14.76 7.91
C THR A 102 0.26 -14.27 7.66
N GLU A 103 0.90 -13.69 8.68
CA GLU A 103 2.27 -13.23 8.56
C GLU A 103 3.24 -14.38 8.30
N VAL A 104 4.13 -14.20 7.34
CA VAL A 104 5.27 -15.07 7.12
C VAL A 104 6.38 -14.67 8.08
N VAL A 105 6.83 -15.64 8.89
CA VAL A 105 7.90 -15.44 9.88
C VAL A 105 9.16 -16.27 9.58
N ALA A 106 9.19 -16.97 8.45
CA ALA A 106 10.28 -17.83 8.02
C ALA A 106 11.46 -17.00 7.47
N TYR A 107 11.97 -16.08 8.27
CA TYR A 107 13.18 -15.31 8.03
C TYR A 107 13.95 -15.10 9.34
N SER A 108 15.30 -14.97 9.25
CA SER A 108 16.19 -14.95 10.41
C SER A 108 16.27 -13.60 11.13
N ASN A 109 15.81 -12.50 10.51
CA ASN A 109 15.72 -11.22 11.20
C ASN A 109 14.90 -11.38 12.50
N VAL A 110 15.36 -10.81 13.60
CA VAL A 110 14.74 -11.00 14.93
C VAL A 110 13.33 -10.42 15.00
N THR A 111 13.14 -9.29 14.34
CA THR A 111 11.85 -8.57 14.25
C THR A 111 11.42 -8.45 12.79
N ARG A 112 10.25 -7.88 12.55
CA ARG A 112 9.92 -7.30 11.24
C ARG A 112 11.02 -6.33 10.83
N VAL A 113 11.25 -6.16 9.54
CA VAL A 113 12.39 -5.37 9.06
C VAL A 113 12.02 -3.89 9.05
N ALA A 114 12.88 -3.05 9.64
CA ALA A 114 12.64 -1.62 9.67
C ALA A 114 12.60 -1.02 8.24
N ALA A 115 11.63 -0.14 8.00
CA ALA A 115 11.53 0.66 6.78
C ALA A 115 12.20 2.02 7.03
N THR A 116 13.39 2.21 6.47
CA THR A 116 14.13 3.47 6.58
C THR A 116 13.74 4.39 5.44
N PHE A 117 12.80 5.28 5.70
CA PHE A 117 12.29 6.21 4.69
C PHE A 117 13.17 7.44 4.52
N ALA A 118 13.29 7.89 3.26
CA ALA A 118 13.79 9.23 2.94
C ALA A 118 12.79 10.30 3.39
N VAL A 119 13.24 11.54 3.45
CA VAL A 119 12.37 12.70 3.72
C VAL A 119 11.37 12.87 2.59
N ALA A 120 10.12 13.22 2.94
CA ALA A 120 9.07 13.48 1.96
C ALA A 120 9.48 14.61 1.00
N THR A 121 9.15 14.43 -0.28
CA THR A 121 9.44 15.45 -1.30
C THR A 121 8.46 16.62 -1.18
N THR A 122 8.93 17.82 -1.53
CA THR A 122 8.11 19.03 -1.69
C THR A 122 7.61 19.14 -3.14
N ALA A 123 6.71 18.23 -3.51
CA ALA A 123 6.16 18.13 -4.88
C ALA A 123 4.70 17.64 -4.83
N ASN A 124 4.02 17.69 -5.95
CA ASN A 124 2.74 17.02 -6.15
C ASN A 124 2.91 15.95 -7.26
N PRO A 125 2.85 14.66 -6.92
CA PRO A 125 2.64 14.10 -5.57
C PRO A 125 3.86 14.30 -4.64
N SER A 126 3.59 14.42 -3.34
CA SER A 126 4.62 14.26 -2.32
C SER A 126 4.93 12.78 -2.14
N VAL A 127 6.21 12.41 -2.13
CA VAL A 127 6.66 11.00 -2.13
C VAL A 127 7.56 10.72 -0.93
N VAL A 128 7.30 9.57 -0.30
CA VAL A 128 8.16 8.96 0.74
C VAL A 128 8.52 7.56 0.28
N THR A 129 9.78 7.18 0.33
CA THR A 129 10.25 5.86 -0.10
C THR A 129 11.46 5.39 0.69
N ASN A 130 11.64 4.06 0.80
CA ASN A 130 12.84 3.43 1.34
C ASN A 130 13.75 2.83 0.24
N THR A 131 13.62 3.26 -1.01
CA THR A 131 14.39 2.73 -2.14
C THR A 131 15.90 2.83 -1.94
N ALA A 132 16.38 3.88 -1.26
CA ALA A 132 17.81 4.02 -0.96
C ALA A 132 18.32 3.00 0.08
N SER A 133 17.41 2.41 0.88
CA SER A 133 17.71 1.41 1.91
C SER A 133 16.59 0.38 1.95
N PRO A 134 16.51 -0.54 0.98
CA PRO A 134 15.49 -1.58 0.94
C PRO A 134 15.50 -2.43 2.22
N ALA A 135 14.32 -2.84 2.65
CA ALA A 135 14.21 -3.77 3.77
C ALA A 135 14.56 -5.18 3.32
N VAL A 136 15.57 -5.79 3.93
CA VAL A 136 16.11 -7.10 3.53
C VAL A 136 15.67 -8.18 4.50
N PHE A 137 14.96 -9.19 3.98
CA PHE A 137 14.53 -10.38 4.69
C PHE A 137 15.44 -11.55 4.31
N ASN A 138 16.13 -12.13 5.29
CA ASN A 138 16.96 -13.31 5.08
C ASN A 138 16.13 -14.57 5.36
N ILE A 139 15.68 -15.24 4.32
CA ILE A 139 14.80 -16.40 4.41
C ILE A 139 15.53 -17.59 5.04
N ASN A 140 14.95 -18.21 6.05
CA ASN A 140 15.50 -19.33 6.80
C ASN A 140 14.64 -20.60 6.77
N GLY A 141 13.64 -20.62 5.89
CA GLY A 141 12.77 -21.78 5.68
C GLY A 141 12.02 -21.67 4.36
N THR A 142 11.57 -22.81 3.84
CA THR A 142 10.74 -22.84 2.63
C THR A 142 9.34 -22.43 2.98
N THR A 143 8.82 -21.42 2.28
CA THR A 143 7.45 -20.91 2.46
C THR A 143 6.95 -20.23 1.19
N THR A 144 5.69 -19.83 1.22
CA THR A 144 5.07 -19.05 0.15
C THR A 144 4.80 -17.64 0.66
N VAL A 145 5.18 -16.63 -0.12
CA VAL A 145 4.92 -15.21 0.15
C VAL A 145 3.85 -14.73 -0.82
N GLY A 146 2.75 -14.22 -0.28
CA GLY A 146 1.61 -13.71 -1.04
C GLY A 146 1.59 -12.18 -1.12
N GLY A 147 2.33 -11.50 -0.25
CA GLY A 147 2.35 -10.05 -0.23
C GLY A 147 3.21 -9.45 0.87
N ALA A 148 3.07 -8.15 1.04
CA ALA A 148 3.77 -7.38 2.06
C ALA A 148 2.84 -6.38 2.75
N PHE A 149 3.21 -5.96 3.95
CA PHE A 149 2.48 -4.95 4.70
C PHE A 149 3.42 -3.99 5.43
N LEU A 150 2.93 -2.80 5.74
CA LEU A 150 3.62 -1.77 6.51
C LEU A 150 2.89 -1.53 7.84
N THR A 151 3.63 -1.60 8.94
CA THR A 151 3.09 -1.45 10.30
C THR A 151 4.05 -0.70 11.22
N SER A 152 3.51 -0.13 12.32
CA SER A 152 4.34 0.44 13.39
C SER A 152 4.80 -0.60 14.41
N GLY A 153 4.28 -1.83 14.37
CA GLY A 153 4.66 -2.91 15.29
C GLY A 153 5.87 -3.70 14.78
N SER A 154 6.93 -3.81 15.58
CA SER A 154 8.15 -4.53 15.20
C SER A 154 8.11 -6.05 15.41
N ALA A 155 7.29 -6.54 16.34
CA ALA A 155 7.28 -7.95 16.73
C ALA A 155 6.65 -8.82 15.64
N LYS A 156 7.34 -9.89 15.22
CA LYS A 156 6.77 -10.93 14.34
C LYS A 156 5.54 -11.54 14.98
N SER A 157 4.50 -11.80 14.20
CA SER A 157 3.19 -12.28 14.65
C SER A 157 2.55 -11.43 15.75
N GLY A 158 3.12 -10.26 16.04
CA GLY A 158 2.55 -9.34 17.02
C GLY A 158 1.33 -8.61 16.48
N THR A 159 0.33 -8.43 17.32
CA THR A 159 -0.93 -7.77 17.01
C THR A 159 -0.95 -6.29 17.41
N ALA A 160 0.12 -5.80 18.04
CA ALA A 160 0.25 -4.40 18.44
C ALA A 160 0.72 -3.51 17.28
N GLY A 161 0.36 -2.24 17.36
CA GLY A 161 0.73 -1.21 16.39
C GLY A 161 -0.34 -0.92 15.36
N THR A 162 -0.08 0.08 14.54
CA THR A 162 -0.97 0.52 13.44
C THR A 162 -0.59 -0.21 12.16
N LEU A 163 -1.52 -0.94 11.55
CA LEU A 163 -1.39 -1.38 10.18
C LEU A 163 -1.62 -0.16 9.27
N PHE A 164 -0.62 0.23 8.51
CA PHE A 164 -0.76 1.37 7.60
C PHE A 164 -1.32 0.94 6.25
N SER A 165 -0.72 -0.08 5.69
CA SER A 165 -1.11 -0.59 4.36
C SER A 165 -0.68 -2.03 4.17
N ALA A 166 -1.35 -2.71 3.24
CA ALA A 166 -0.97 -4.04 2.79
C ALA A 166 -1.22 -4.20 1.29
N ALA A 167 -0.51 -5.11 0.64
CA ALA A 167 -0.65 -5.38 -0.78
C ALA A 167 -0.45 -6.87 -1.08
N ASP A 168 -1.35 -7.41 -1.88
CA ASP A 168 -1.23 -8.73 -2.47
C ASP A 168 -0.40 -8.67 -3.75
N PHE A 169 0.38 -9.70 -4.04
CA PHE A 169 1.25 -9.75 -5.22
C PHE A 169 0.49 -9.85 -6.55
N GLY A 170 -0.77 -9.85 -6.62
CA GLY A 170 -1.49 -9.93 -7.90
C GLY A 170 -0.94 -11.04 -8.83
N SER A 171 -1.28 -10.96 -10.12
CA SER A 171 -0.81 -11.95 -11.12
C SER A 171 0.72 -11.91 -11.31
N PRO A 172 1.37 -13.10 -11.38
CA PRO A 172 0.85 -14.46 -11.33
C PRO A 172 0.63 -15.02 -9.91
N GLY A 173 0.49 -14.16 -8.88
CA GLY A 173 0.11 -14.55 -7.53
C GLY A 173 1.33 -14.86 -6.63
N ASP A 174 1.10 -15.71 -5.67
CA ASP A 174 2.04 -16.08 -4.62
C ASP A 174 3.36 -16.64 -5.13
N ARG A 175 4.43 -16.37 -4.41
CA ARG A 175 5.79 -16.75 -4.77
C ARG A 175 6.40 -17.67 -3.72
N SER A 176 7.02 -18.76 -4.20
CA SER A 176 7.80 -19.64 -3.33
C SER A 176 9.17 -19.03 -3.04
N VAL A 177 9.58 -19.12 -1.79
CA VAL A 177 10.93 -18.84 -1.31
C VAL A 177 11.48 -20.03 -0.56
N VAL A 178 12.79 -20.20 -0.56
CA VAL A 178 13.48 -21.30 0.10
C VAL A 178 14.55 -20.77 1.05
N ASN A 179 15.04 -21.64 1.92
CA ASN A 179 16.12 -21.28 2.83
C ASN A 179 17.32 -20.67 2.08
N SER A 180 17.90 -19.63 2.61
CA SER A 180 18.99 -18.82 2.06
C SER A 180 18.62 -17.89 0.89
N ASP A 181 17.35 -17.83 0.49
CA ASP A 181 16.88 -16.73 -0.36
C ASP A 181 16.90 -15.42 0.41
N THR A 182 17.02 -14.32 -0.33
CA THR A 182 16.96 -12.96 0.22
C THR A 182 15.86 -12.19 -0.49
N LEU A 183 14.95 -11.59 0.27
CA LEU A 183 13.93 -10.67 -0.26
C LEU A 183 14.30 -9.24 0.07
N SER A 184 14.42 -8.39 -0.94
CA SER A 184 14.55 -6.94 -0.79
C SER A 184 13.18 -6.29 -1.06
N VAL A 185 12.66 -5.57 -0.08
CA VAL A 185 11.34 -4.92 -0.16
C VAL A 185 11.50 -3.41 -0.13
N THR A 186 11.00 -2.73 -1.15
CA THR A 186 10.83 -1.29 -1.15
C THR A 186 9.35 -0.92 -1.07
N TYR A 187 9.08 0.17 -0.40
CA TYR A 187 7.76 0.76 -0.32
C TYR A 187 7.84 2.24 -0.69
N THR A 188 7.03 2.63 -1.64
CA THR A 188 6.87 4.03 -2.05
C THR A 188 5.44 4.46 -1.76
N PHE A 189 5.30 5.50 -0.96
CA PHE A 189 4.02 6.14 -0.67
C PHE A 189 3.97 7.50 -1.34
N SER A 190 2.82 7.82 -1.95
CA SER A 190 2.58 9.09 -2.64
C SER A 190 1.26 9.70 -2.20
N LEU A 191 1.30 10.99 -1.93
CA LEU A 191 0.12 11.80 -1.62
C LEU A 191 0.00 12.92 -2.66
N ALA A 192 -1.10 12.91 -3.40
CA ALA A 192 -1.43 13.89 -4.43
C ALA A 192 -2.69 14.67 -4.06
N ALA A 193 -2.79 15.88 -4.58
CA ALA A 193 -3.99 16.73 -4.56
C ALA A 193 -4.43 17.03 -6.00
#